data_98383a3ff0992d800120463fe2994bac
#
_entry.id   98383a3ff0992d800120463fe2994bac
#
_cell.length_a   1.000
_cell.length_b   1.000
_cell.length_c   1.000
_cell.angle_alpha   90.00
_cell.angle_beta   90.00
_cell.angle_gamma   90.00
#
_symmetry.space_group_name_H-M   'P 1'
#
loop_
_entity.id
_entity.type
_entity.pdbx_description
1 polymer ?
#
loop_
_entity_poly.entity_id
_entity_poly.type
_entity_poly.pdbx_seq_one_letter_code
_entity_poly.pdbx_strand_id
1 'polypeptide(L)'
;VKINLFSPLPPTRSEIARQTANLLPLLAQKAEVVVWSSEPQWLPEAEKHAAVRHYDPAQPPWREISQADVTFYQMGNDPRYHHAIWRISREHPGVVILHDLKLQHFFSGLLFHDLGLNRRQYLELVERHHGPSGRVLAESHLSGLLGTEELAQLCPLTGGVTENALMVIVHSENAQLSGETCVQYLPLGVGAPPRLSATRPDSGADGGVYRLSVFGFLGPNRRLPALLRALSNFTQRDRFRLDIYGTIEGEEKIHQLVARLGLSDLVTLRGFVAEDQLDDALRQTDLVVNMRYPSMGEASASQLHCWQYALPALVTRTAWYETLPENTVAFVRPEYEAEDIQAHLAGFLADPEKYRELGRNGERHVKRNHSVDAYADSLLEVAARVPEFQARWIARDLARRTGATLSAWHDSSTIDACLPRIAEEIRTLVAGNPSGVSRSQVAATSTELAKSG
;
A
#
# COMPACT_ATOMS: atom_id res chain seq x y z
N VAL A 1 -8.43 15.55 19.87
CA VAL A 1 -8.68 15.36 18.44
C VAL A 1 -9.51 14.12 18.25
N LYS A 2 -10.57 14.23 17.43
CA LYS A 2 -11.44 13.11 17.07
C LYS A 2 -11.09 12.63 15.66
N ILE A 3 -10.79 11.35 15.53
CA ILE A 3 -10.28 10.72 14.31
C ILE A 3 -11.26 9.67 13.82
N ASN A 4 -11.64 9.73 12.55
CA ASN A 4 -12.19 8.60 11.83
C ASN A 4 -11.05 7.85 11.13
N LEU A 5 -11.03 6.53 11.28
CA LEU A 5 -10.11 5.65 10.56
C LEU A 5 -10.91 4.62 9.77
N PHE A 6 -10.93 4.74 8.45
CA PHE A 6 -11.53 3.76 7.54
C PHE A 6 -10.49 2.71 7.18
N SER A 7 -10.72 1.47 7.60
CA SER A 7 -9.77 0.38 7.44
C SER A 7 -10.44 -0.99 7.50
N PRO A 8 -9.93 -2.00 6.77
CA PRO A 8 -10.20 -3.39 7.13
C PRO A 8 -9.62 -3.70 8.51
N LEU A 9 -10.21 -4.66 9.21
CA LEU A 9 -9.78 -5.13 10.53
C LEU A 9 -9.63 -6.66 10.54
N PRO A 10 -8.78 -7.24 11.42
CA PRO A 10 -8.78 -8.68 11.63
C PRO A 10 -10.18 -9.19 12.03
N PRO A 11 -10.61 -10.38 11.56
CA PRO A 11 -9.81 -11.48 11.00
C PRO A 11 -9.56 -11.38 9.48
N THR A 12 -9.82 -10.23 8.85
CA THR A 12 -9.51 -10.02 7.44
C THR A 12 -8.02 -10.26 7.17
N ARG A 13 -7.72 -11.14 6.21
CA ARG A 13 -6.35 -11.53 5.84
C ARG A 13 -5.68 -10.45 4.99
N SER A 14 -5.45 -9.30 5.60
CA SER A 14 -4.82 -8.13 4.98
C SER A 14 -3.75 -7.60 5.92
N GLU A 15 -2.59 -7.26 5.34
CA GLU A 15 -1.51 -6.63 6.09
C GLU A 15 -1.94 -5.26 6.64
N ILE A 16 -2.77 -4.52 5.91
CA ILE A 16 -3.34 -3.24 6.36
C ILE A 16 -4.23 -3.44 7.59
N ALA A 17 -5.03 -4.51 7.63
CA ALA A 17 -5.84 -4.85 8.80
C ALA A 17 -4.97 -5.11 10.04
N ARG A 18 -3.86 -5.85 9.88
CA ARG A 18 -2.88 -6.13 10.96
C ARG A 18 -2.20 -4.86 11.44
N GLN A 19 -1.77 -4.00 10.52
CA GLN A 19 -1.16 -2.71 10.85
C GLN A 19 -2.12 -1.80 11.61
N THR A 20 -3.37 -1.74 11.18
CA THR A 20 -4.41 -0.97 11.89
C THR A 20 -4.62 -1.50 13.30
N ALA A 21 -4.67 -2.82 13.50
CA ALA A 21 -4.79 -3.42 14.82
C ALA A 21 -3.59 -3.07 15.74
N ASN A 22 -2.37 -3.04 15.19
CA ASN A 22 -1.16 -2.64 15.95
C ASN A 22 -1.11 -1.14 16.25
N LEU A 23 -1.61 -0.30 15.35
CA LEU A 23 -1.64 1.15 15.48
C LEU A 23 -2.68 1.62 16.50
N LEU A 24 -3.85 0.96 16.51
CA LEU A 24 -5.04 1.42 17.23
C LEU A 24 -4.83 1.65 18.75
N PRO A 25 -4.16 0.74 19.50
CA PRO A 25 -3.89 0.95 20.91
C PRO A 25 -3.10 2.23 21.22
N LEU A 26 -2.18 2.60 20.35
CA LEU A 26 -1.29 3.75 20.50
C LEU A 26 -1.98 5.05 20.12
N LEU A 27 -2.72 5.04 19.03
CA LEU A 27 -3.47 6.20 18.56
C LEU A 27 -4.59 6.56 19.54
N ALA A 28 -5.29 5.55 20.07
CA ALA A 28 -6.39 5.72 21.02
C ALA A 28 -5.96 6.24 22.41
N GLN A 29 -4.68 6.13 22.78
CA GLN A 29 -4.14 6.76 23.98
C GLN A 29 -4.05 8.30 23.86
N LYS A 30 -4.01 8.82 22.63
CA LYS A 30 -3.71 10.22 22.34
C LYS A 30 -4.87 10.96 21.63
N ALA A 31 -5.86 10.23 21.13
CA ALA A 31 -7.02 10.78 20.41
C ALA A 31 -8.29 9.94 20.64
N GLU A 32 -9.45 10.54 20.43
CA GLU A 32 -10.71 9.81 20.30
C GLU A 32 -10.78 9.20 18.89
N VAL A 33 -10.73 7.87 18.81
CA VAL A 33 -10.69 7.16 17.52
C VAL A 33 -11.99 6.40 17.30
N VAL A 34 -12.58 6.57 16.12
CA VAL A 34 -13.67 5.74 15.61
C VAL A 34 -13.14 5.00 14.37
N VAL A 35 -13.12 3.68 14.44
CA VAL A 35 -12.78 2.85 13.28
C VAL A 35 -14.06 2.50 12.52
N TRP A 36 -14.04 2.74 11.22
CA TRP A 36 -15.13 2.43 10.31
C TRP A 36 -14.73 1.23 9.42
N SER A 37 -15.51 0.15 9.51
CA SER A 37 -15.31 -1.05 8.71
C SER A 37 -16.58 -1.39 7.91
N SER A 38 -16.42 -1.74 6.64
CA SER A 38 -17.48 -2.31 5.81
C SER A 38 -17.56 -3.84 5.95
N GLU A 39 -16.61 -4.45 6.65
CA GLU A 39 -16.61 -5.88 6.93
C GLU A 39 -17.71 -6.25 7.94
N PRO A 40 -18.35 -7.41 7.77
CA PRO A 40 -19.46 -7.82 8.65
C PRO A 40 -19.01 -8.22 10.06
N GLN A 41 -17.71 -8.50 10.23
CA GLN A 41 -17.14 -9.00 11.48
C GLN A 41 -15.70 -8.50 11.66
N TRP A 42 -15.31 -8.29 12.93
CA TRP A 42 -13.95 -7.99 13.36
C TRP A 42 -13.65 -8.67 14.69
N LEU A 43 -12.38 -8.77 15.05
CA LEU A 43 -11.98 -9.30 16.36
C LEU A 43 -12.31 -8.29 17.44
N PRO A 44 -12.86 -8.74 18.62
CA PRO A 44 -13.23 -7.88 19.74
C PRO A 44 -12.08 -7.06 20.34
N GLU A 45 -10.83 -7.43 20.06
CA GLU A 45 -9.64 -6.71 20.50
C GLU A 45 -9.64 -5.25 20.05
N ALA A 46 -10.14 -4.93 18.86
CA ALA A 46 -10.22 -3.58 18.34
C ALA A 46 -11.14 -2.70 19.20
N GLU A 47 -12.26 -3.25 19.71
CA GLU A 47 -13.24 -2.54 20.53
C GLU A 47 -12.71 -2.19 21.94
N LYS A 48 -11.63 -2.85 22.40
CA LYS A 48 -10.98 -2.50 23.66
C LYS A 48 -10.28 -1.14 23.63
N HIS A 49 -9.97 -0.65 22.43
CA HIS A 49 -9.17 0.56 22.25
C HIS A 49 -9.96 1.71 21.61
N ALA A 50 -10.90 1.41 20.72
CA ALA A 50 -11.67 2.42 20.01
C ALA A 50 -13.09 1.95 19.71
N ALA A 51 -14.00 2.89 19.47
CA ALA A 51 -15.31 2.56 18.93
C ALA A 51 -15.15 2.01 17.50
N VAL A 52 -15.65 0.78 17.27
CA VAL A 52 -15.69 0.21 15.93
C VAL A 52 -17.12 0.26 15.40
N ARG A 53 -17.31 0.77 14.20
CA ARG A 53 -18.62 0.94 13.57
C ARG A 53 -18.65 0.32 12.20
N HIS A 54 -19.71 -0.47 11.95
CA HIS A 54 -20.03 -0.92 10.59
C HIS A 54 -20.67 0.21 9.80
N TYR A 55 -20.37 0.28 8.49
CA TYR A 55 -21.06 1.17 7.57
C TYR A 55 -21.41 0.47 6.26
N ASP A 56 -22.56 0.86 5.70
CA ASP A 56 -22.94 0.52 4.34
C ASP A 56 -22.47 1.64 3.39
N PRO A 57 -21.59 1.35 2.43
CA PRO A 57 -21.14 2.37 1.48
C PRO A 57 -22.25 2.89 0.55
N ALA A 58 -23.41 2.22 0.47
CA ALA A 58 -24.57 2.71 -0.27
C ALA A 58 -25.40 3.71 0.55
N GLN A 59 -25.35 3.65 1.88
CA GLN A 59 -26.08 4.52 2.82
C GLN A 59 -25.16 4.96 3.96
N PRO A 60 -24.12 5.77 3.68
CA PRO A 60 -23.15 6.14 4.69
C PRO A 60 -23.76 7.02 5.79
N PRO A 61 -23.37 6.84 7.05
CA PRO A 61 -23.86 7.66 8.17
C PRO A 61 -23.12 9.02 8.19
N TRP A 62 -23.36 9.87 7.19
CA TRP A 62 -22.66 11.14 6.99
C TRP A 62 -22.66 12.05 8.21
N ARG A 63 -23.78 12.09 8.94
CA ARG A 63 -23.88 12.91 10.16
C ARG A 63 -22.83 12.51 11.21
N GLU A 64 -22.56 11.21 11.34
CA GLU A 64 -21.61 10.70 12.32
C GLU A 64 -20.17 10.84 11.82
N ILE A 65 -19.94 10.52 10.53
CA ILE A 65 -18.63 10.67 9.88
C ILE A 65 -18.14 12.13 9.95
N SER A 66 -19.04 13.09 9.73
CA SER A 66 -18.71 14.53 9.72
C SER A 66 -18.43 15.13 11.11
N GLN A 67 -18.53 14.35 12.21
CA GLN A 67 -18.23 14.83 13.56
C GLN A 67 -16.75 14.75 13.93
N ALA A 68 -15.93 14.09 13.13
CA ALA A 68 -14.49 13.98 13.38
C ALA A 68 -13.73 15.20 12.85
N ASP A 69 -12.64 15.55 13.52
CA ASP A 69 -11.73 16.61 13.09
C ASP A 69 -10.95 16.20 11.82
N VAL A 70 -10.68 14.90 11.67
CA VAL A 70 -9.98 14.32 10.53
C VAL A 70 -10.49 12.91 10.23
N THR A 71 -10.50 12.58 8.94
CA THR A 71 -10.76 11.23 8.43
C THR A 71 -9.55 10.69 7.69
N PHE A 72 -9.04 9.54 8.13
CA PHE A 72 -8.00 8.77 7.45
C PHE A 72 -8.61 7.59 6.68
N TYR A 73 -8.16 7.38 5.47
CA TYR A 73 -8.58 6.30 4.57
C TYR A 73 -7.39 5.39 4.25
N GLN A 74 -7.41 4.16 4.74
CA GLN A 74 -6.41 3.14 4.40
C GLN A 74 -6.70 2.58 3.00
N MET A 75 -5.80 2.81 2.04
CA MET A 75 -6.01 2.41 0.65
C MET A 75 -4.87 1.51 0.15
N GLY A 76 -5.27 0.37 -0.40
CA GLY A 76 -4.39 -0.62 -1.01
C GLY A 76 -4.99 -1.20 -2.29
N ASN A 77 -4.32 -2.18 -2.87
CA ASN A 77 -4.59 -2.69 -4.22
C ASN A 77 -5.68 -3.78 -4.29
N ASP A 78 -6.16 -4.29 -3.15
CA ASP A 78 -7.22 -5.31 -3.14
C ASP A 78 -8.62 -4.68 -3.11
N PRO A 79 -9.43 -4.79 -4.19
CA PRO A 79 -10.75 -4.17 -4.25
C PRO A 79 -11.73 -4.74 -3.23
N ARG A 80 -11.55 -5.98 -2.79
CA ARG A 80 -12.46 -6.64 -1.82
C ARG A 80 -12.48 -5.88 -0.50
N TYR A 81 -11.36 -5.31 -0.09
CA TYR A 81 -11.21 -4.62 1.20
C TYR A 81 -11.27 -3.10 1.11
N HIS A 82 -11.07 -2.52 -0.09
CA HIS A 82 -10.90 -1.09 -0.25
C HIS A 82 -11.97 -0.39 -1.10
N HIS A 83 -12.87 -1.14 -1.79
CA HIS A 83 -13.91 -0.51 -2.63
C HIS A 83 -14.86 0.39 -1.84
N ALA A 84 -15.29 -0.06 -0.66
CA ALA A 84 -16.18 0.71 0.21
C ALA A 84 -15.48 1.98 0.74
N ILE A 85 -14.22 1.87 1.14
CA ILE A 85 -13.39 2.99 1.60
C ILE A 85 -13.22 4.02 0.50
N TRP A 86 -12.88 3.58 -0.73
CA TRP A 86 -12.75 4.44 -1.89
C TRP A 86 -14.05 5.19 -2.20
N ARG A 87 -15.22 4.54 -2.12
CA ARG A 87 -16.51 5.22 -2.34
C ARG A 87 -16.72 6.35 -1.36
N ILE A 88 -16.48 6.13 -0.07
CA ILE A 88 -16.60 7.18 0.96
C ILE A 88 -15.62 8.32 0.71
N SER A 89 -14.35 8.02 0.41
CA SER A 89 -13.31 9.04 0.20
C SER A 89 -13.57 9.97 -0.99
N ARG A 90 -14.34 9.51 -1.98
CA ARG A 90 -14.77 10.34 -3.11
C ARG A 90 -15.81 11.41 -2.73
N GLU A 91 -16.62 11.15 -1.73
CA GLU A 91 -17.71 12.02 -1.30
C GLU A 91 -17.35 12.85 -0.07
N HIS A 92 -16.46 12.32 0.78
CA HIS A 92 -16.00 12.97 2.00
C HIS A 92 -14.47 13.08 1.97
N PRO A 93 -13.92 14.26 1.62
CA PRO A 93 -12.47 14.45 1.54
C PRO A 93 -11.79 14.22 2.88
N GLY A 94 -10.67 13.50 2.85
CA GLY A 94 -9.86 13.18 4.02
C GLY A 94 -8.40 12.93 3.63
N VAL A 95 -7.63 12.44 4.58
CA VAL A 95 -6.23 12.04 4.37
C VAL A 95 -6.21 10.59 3.88
N VAL A 96 -5.64 10.35 2.70
CA VAL A 96 -5.47 9.00 2.16
C VAL A 96 -4.11 8.45 2.57
N ILE A 97 -4.10 7.32 3.26
CA ILE A 97 -2.88 6.54 3.54
C ILE A 97 -2.76 5.50 2.43
N LEU A 98 -1.80 5.70 1.54
CA LEU A 98 -1.66 4.93 0.32
C LEU A 98 -0.56 3.87 0.48
N HIS A 99 -0.95 2.61 0.53
CA HIS A 99 -0.04 1.48 0.71
C HIS A 99 0.59 1.01 -0.60
N ASP A 100 -0.16 1.08 -1.70
CA ASP A 100 0.31 0.77 -3.04
C ASP A 100 0.23 2.02 -3.92
N LEU A 101 1.29 2.33 -4.68
CA LEU A 101 1.30 3.49 -5.57
C LEU A 101 0.65 3.21 -6.93
N LYS A 102 0.58 1.95 -7.35
CA LYS A 102 0.01 1.52 -8.63
C LYS A 102 -1.26 0.72 -8.38
N LEU A 103 -2.41 1.31 -8.71
CA LEU A 103 -3.73 0.83 -8.30
C LEU A 103 -4.52 0.16 -9.43
N GLN A 104 -3.85 -0.29 -10.49
CA GLN A 104 -4.53 -0.99 -11.58
C GLN A 104 -5.24 -2.27 -11.14
N HIS A 105 -4.64 -3.04 -10.21
CA HIS A 105 -5.30 -4.24 -9.67
C HIS A 105 -6.59 -3.87 -8.93
N PHE A 106 -6.59 -2.75 -8.20
CA PHE A 106 -7.79 -2.25 -7.53
C PHE A 106 -8.88 -1.91 -8.54
N PHE A 107 -8.59 -1.07 -9.56
CA PHE A 107 -9.61 -0.63 -10.52
C PHE A 107 -10.06 -1.72 -11.48
N SER A 108 -9.14 -2.56 -11.98
CA SER A 108 -9.49 -3.75 -12.77
C SER A 108 -10.34 -4.72 -11.95
N GLY A 109 -10.00 -4.91 -10.68
CA GLY A 109 -10.77 -5.76 -9.77
C GLY A 109 -12.16 -5.20 -9.47
N LEU A 110 -12.35 -3.87 -9.35
CA LEU A 110 -13.69 -3.27 -9.26
C LEU A 110 -14.56 -3.63 -10.45
N LEU A 111 -13.98 -3.66 -11.65
CA LEU A 111 -14.69 -4.05 -12.87
C LEU A 111 -14.95 -5.56 -12.90
N PHE A 112 -13.94 -6.39 -12.68
CA PHE A 112 -14.04 -7.84 -12.84
C PHE A 112 -14.88 -8.53 -11.75
N HIS A 113 -15.00 -7.93 -10.58
CA HIS A 113 -15.82 -8.44 -9.47
C HIS A 113 -17.16 -7.73 -9.31
N ASP A 114 -17.54 -6.87 -10.27
CA ASP A 114 -18.79 -6.08 -10.25
C ASP A 114 -18.96 -5.24 -8.95
N LEU A 115 -17.87 -4.64 -8.50
CA LEU A 115 -17.83 -3.82 -7.28
C LEU A 115 -18.10 -2.33 -7.55
N GLY A 116 -18.99 -2.03 -8.48
CA GLY A 116 -19.52 -0.69 -8.74
C GLY A 116 -18.72 0.13 -9.76
N LEU A 117 -17.92 -0.51 -10.61
CA LEU A 117 -17.26 0.09 -11.77
C LEU A 117 -17.58 -0.73 -13.02
N ASN A 118 -18.24 -0.13 -14.02
CA ASN A 118 -18.46 -0.80 -15.30
C ASN A 118 -17.35 -0.48 -16.32
N ARG A 119 -17.33 -1.24 -17.44
CA ARG A 119 -16.32 -1.11 -18.50
C ARG A 119 -16.16 0.34 -19.01
N ARG A 120 -17.27 1.03 -19.24
CA ARG A 120 -17.23 2.41 -19.75
C ARG A 120 -16.57 3.34 -18.74
N GLN A 121 -17.00 3.28 -17.48
CA GLN A 121 -16.45 4.08 -16.40
C GLN A 121 -14.95 3.81 -16.16
N TYR A 122 -14.54 2.54 -16.25
CA TYR A 122 -13.13 2.18 -16.15
C TYR A 122 -12.29 2.81 -17.27
N LEU A 123 -12.73 2.70 -18.52
CA LEU A 123 -12.03 3.29 -19.66
C LEU A 123 -11.98 4.82 -19.58
N GLU A 124 -13.08 5.47 -19.17
CA GLU A 124 -13.15 6.93 -18.95
C GLU A 124 -12.20 7.36 -17.82
N LEU A 125 -12.07 6.56 -16.76
CA LEU A 125 -11.12 6.82 -15.65
C LEU A 125 -9.68 6.73 -16.14
N VAL A 126 -9.33 5.68 -16.88
CA VAL A 126 -7.96 5.52 -17.43
C VAL A 126 -7.65 6.67 -18.40
N GLU A 127 -8.58 7.00 -19.30
CA GLU A 127 -8.40 8.10 -20.26
C GLU A 127 -8.24 9.46 -19.56
N ARG A 128 -8.98 9.72 -18.49
CA ARG A 128 -8.86 10.95 -17.70
C ARG A 128 -7.46 11.14 -17.10
N HIS A 129 -6.86 10.07 -16.60
CA HIS A 129 -5.57 10.14 -15.92
C HIS A 129 -4.36 9.90 -16.83
N HIS A 130 -4.54 9.20 -17.95
CA HIS A 130 -3.45 8.76 -18.82
C HIS A 130 -3.66 9.11 -20.31
N GLY A 131 -4.71 9.88 -20.61
CA GLY A 131 -5.02 10.31 -21.95
C GLY A 131 -5.49 9.18 -22.89
N PRO A 132 -5.67 9.49 -24.18
CA PRO A 132 -6.15 8.51 -25.18
C PRO A 132 -5.26 7.28 -25.30
N SER A 133 -3.93 7.42 -25.15
CA SER A 133 -3.01 6.29 -25.19
C SER A 133 -3.24 5.32 -24.02
N GLY A 134 -3.54 5.84 -22.82
CA GLY A 134 -3.92 5.03 -21.68
C GLY A 134 -5.18 4.22 -21.94
N ARG A 135 -6.19 4.84 -22.59
CA ARG A 135 -7.41 4.14 -22.98
C ARG A 135 -7.14 2.94 -23.90
N VAL A 136 -6.27 3.10 -24.91
CA VAL A 136 -5.89 2.02 -25.83
C VAL A 136 -5.21 0.87 -25.07
N LEU A 137 -4.32 1.18 -24.10
CA LEU A 137 -3.68 0.17 -23.24
C LEU A 137 -4.71 -0.57 -22.37
N ALA A 138 -5.68 0.16 -21.81
CA ALA A 138 -6.75 -0.43 -21.02
C ALA A 138 -7.67 -1.34 -21.87
N GLU A 139 -7.97 -0.96 -23.11
CA GLU A 139 -8.72 -1.81 -24.04
C GLU A 139 -7.95 -3.08 -24.40
N SER A 140 -6.63 -2.99 -24.59
CA SER A 140 -5.75 -4.14 -24.79
C SER A 140 -5.74 -5.07 -23.58
N HIS A 141 -5.73 -4.52 -22.37
CA HIS A 141 -5.84 -5.29 -21.14
C HIS A 141 -7.18 -6.03 -21.06
N LEU A 142 -8.30 -5.33 -21.33
CA LEU A 142 -9.64 -5.93 -21.30
C LEU A 142 -9.85 -7.01 -22.38
N SER A 143 -9.01 -7.00 -23.40
CA SER A 143 -9.00 -8.03 -24.47
C SER A 143 -8.02 -9.17 -24.18
N GLY A 144 -7.33 -9.16 -23.02
CA GLY A 144 -6.36 -10.19 -22.61
C GLY A 144 -5.01 -10.11 -23.33
N LEU A 145 -4.73 -9.02 -24.08
CA LEU A 145 -3.46 -8.80 -24.80
C LEU A 145 -2.38 -8.18 -23.91
N LEU A 146 -2.76 -7.56 -22.81
CA LEU A 146 -1.85 -6.91 -21.85
C LEU A 146 -2.19 -7.36 -20.43
N GLY A 147 -1.21 -7.77 -19.65
CA GLY A 147 -1.38 -8.17 -18.25
C GLY A 147 -1.65 -6.97 -17.33
N THR A 148 -2.22 -7.24 -16.15
CA THR A 148 -2.50 -6.19 -15.16
C THR A 148 -1.23 -5.57 -14.62
N GLU A 149 -0.18 -6.36 -14.40
CA GLU A 149 1.13 -5.90 -13.93
C GLU A 149 1.78 -4.93 -14.92
N GLU A 150 1.77 -5.25 -16.20
CA GLU A 150 2.33 -4.40 -17.25
C GLU A 150 1.52 -3.11 -17.38
N LEU A 151 0.17 -3.22 -17.37
CA LEU A 151 -0.69 -2.04 -17.41
C LEU A 151 -0.47 -1.15 -16.18
N ALA A 152 -0.26 -1.73 -14.99
CA ALA A 152 0.02 -0.97 -13.76
C ALA A 152 1.32 -0.16 -13.85
N GLN A 153 2.32 -0.63 -14.59
CA GLN A 153 3.56 0.13 -14.82
C GLN A 153 3.34 1.33 -15.76
N LEU A 154 2.48 1.18 -16.75
CA LEU A 154 2.20 2.19 -17.78
C LEU A 154 1.11 3.18 -17.36
N CYS A 155 0.09 2.70 -16.68
CA CYS A 155 -1.09 3.44 -16.24
C CYS A 155 -1.42 3.14 -14.78
N PRO A 156 -0.71 3.68 -13.79
CA PRO A 156 -0.85 3.30 -12.38
C PRO A 156 -2.20 3.63 -11.74
N LEU A 157 -3.00 4.55 -12.29
CA LEU A 157 -4.30 5.00 -11.80
C LEU A 157 -4.33 5.52 -10.35
N THR A 158 -3.21 5.95 -9.82
CA THR A 158 -3.09 6.51 -8.46
C THR A 158 -4.02 7.72 -8.29
N GLY A 159 -4.14 8.56 -9.32
CA GLY A 159 -5.01 9.72 -9.35
C GLY A 159 -6.48 9.39 -9.07
N GLY A 160 -6.97 8.23 -9.49
CA GLY A 160 -8.35 7.79 -9.25
C GLY A 160 -8.72 7.62 -7.76
N VAL A 161 -7.72 7.53 -6.88
CA VAL A 161 -7.88 7.49 -5.43
C VAL A 161 -7.51 8.82 -4.78
N THR A 162 -6.49 9.52 -5.30
CA THR A 162 -5.89 10.68 -4.65
C THR A 162 -6.48 12.02 -5.08
N GLU A 163 -7.22 12.08 -6.20
CA GLU A 163 -7.72 13.34 -6.77
C GLU A 163 -8.63 14.15 -5.83
N ASN A 164 -9.33 13.48 -4.91
CA ASN A 164 -10.22 14.13 -3.94
C ASN A 164 -9.64 14.17 -2.51
N ALA A 165 -8.41 13.71 -2.31
CA ALA A 165 -7.76 13.71 -1.00
C ALA A 165 -7.39 15.14 -0.56
N LEU A 166 -7.52 15.41 0.74
CA LEU A 166 -6.94 16.60 1.37
C LEU A 166 -5.41 16.53 1.30
N MET A 167 -4.88 15.34 1.57
CA MET A 167 -3.48 15.01 1.59
C MET A 167 -3.31 13.51 1.38
N VAL A 168 -2.15 13.09 0.88
CA VAL A 168 -1.78 11.69 0.71
C VAL A 168 -0.54 11.38 1.54
N ILE A 169 -0.62 10.32 2.36
CA ILE A 169 0.52 9.74 3.05
C ILE A 169 1.00 8.54 2.22
N VAL A 170 2.29 8.48 1.99
CA VAL A 170 2.98 7.39 1.28
C VAL A 170 4.08 6.80 2.15
N HIS A 171 4.43 5.53 1.92
CA HIS A 171 5.44 4.81 2.70
C HIS A 171 6.76 4.57 1.94
N SER A 172 6.93 5.23 0.80
CA SER A 172 8.13 5.17 -0.02
C SER A 172 8.66 6.58 -0.25
N GLU A 173 9.93 6.85 0.08
CA GLU A 173 10.56 8.17 -0.09
C GLU A 173 10.63 8.59 -1.56
N ASN A 174 10.80 7.62 -2.45
CA ASN A 174 10.87 7.84 -3.89
C ASN A 174 9.50 7.84 -4.58
N ALA A 175 8.40 7.90 -3.82
CA ALA A 175 7.06 7.97 -4.37
C ALA A 175 6.86 9.26 -5.16
N GLN A 176 6.53 9.13 -6.44
CA GLN A 176 6.17 10.25 -7.30
C GLN A 176 4.69 10.13 -7.65
N LEU A 177 3.90 11.07 -7.15
CA LEU A 177 2.49 11.18 -7.49
C LEU A 177 2.29 12.37 -8.42
N SER A 178 1.56 12.14 -9.51
CA SER A 178 1.12 13.24 -10.39
C SER A 178 -0.05 13.99 -9.77
N GLY A 179 -0.09 15.31 -9.96
CA GLY A 179 -1.19 16.17 -9.53
C GLY A 179 -0.81 17.15 -8.42
N GLU A 180 -1.79 17.95 -8.00
CA GLU A 180 -1.61 19.06 -7.04
C GLU A 180 -1.88 18.64 -5.57
N THR A 181 -2.15 17.37 -5.31
CA THR A 181 -2.43 16.89 -3.96
C THR A 181 -1.16 16.90 -3.12
N CYS A 182 -1.24 17.42 -1.90
CA CYS A 182 -0.12 17.39 -0.95
C CYS A 182 0.25 15.95 -0.62
N VAL A 183 1.53 15.61 -0.72
CA VAL A 183 2.06 14.28 -0.42
C VAL A 183 3.05 14.37 0.73
N GLN A 184 2.93 13.48 1.70
CA GLN A 184 3.89 13.36 2.81
C GLN A 184 4.38 11.91 2.90
N TYR A 185 5.69 11.75 2.96
CA TYR A 185 6.31 10.48 3.31
C TYR A 185 6.24 10.24 4.81
N LEU A 186 5.77 9.08 5.23
CA LEU A 186 5.89 8.55 6.58
C LEU A 186 6.42 7.12 6.50
N PRO A 187 7.50 6.76 7.20
CA PRO A 187 7.94 5.37 7.28
C PRO A 187 6.82 4.47 7.79
N LEU A 188 6.63 3.33 7.16
CA LEU A 188 5.60 2.38 7.57
C LEU A 188 5.90 1.89 9.00
N GLY A 189 4.97 2.10 9.93
CA GLY A 189 5.12 1.64 11.30
C GLY A 189 4.84 0.14 11.42
N VAL A 190 5.68 -0.58 12.14
CA VAL A 190 5.47 -1.99 12.50
C VAL A 190 5.40 -2.16 14.00
N GLY A 191 4.57 -3.10 14.46
CA GLY A 191 4.42 -3.45 15.87
C GLY A 191 5.74 -3.84 16.53
N ALA A 192 5.72 -3.99 17.85
CA ALA A 192 6.89 -4.43 18.58
C ALA A 192 7.36 -5.81 18.09
N PRO A 193 8.67 -6.04 17.97
CA PRO A 193 9.18 -7.35 17.60
C PRO A 193 8.74 -8.38 18.63
N PRO A 194 8.44 -9.61 18.19
CA PRO A 194 8.17 -10.69 19.14
C PRO A 194 9.39 -10.88 20.05
N ARG A 195 9.13 -11.24 21.33
CA ARG A 195 10.22 -11.51 22.29
C ARG A 195 11.07 -12.66 21.77
N LEU A 196 12.29 -12.35 21.34
CA LEU A 196 13.26 -13.34 20.93
C LEU A 196 13.74 -14.08 22.19
N SER A 197 13.22 -15.27 22.45
CA SER A 197 13.51 -16.02 23.69
C SER A 197 14.69 -17.01 23.58
N ALA A 198 15.37 -17.10 22.43
CA ALA A 198 16.51 -18.02 22.29
C ALA A 198 17.54 -17.55 21.27
N THR A 199 18.82 -17.79 21.56
CA THR A 199 19.89 -17.76 20.56
C THR A 199 19.57 -18.76 19.45
N ARG A 200 19.56 -18.25 18.21
CA ARG A 200 19.29 -19.05 17.02
C ARG A 200 20.31 -20.20 16.92
N PRO A 201 19.88 -21.47 16.72
CA PRO A 201 20.81 -22.57 16.49
C PRO A 201 21.62 -22.27 15.21
N ASP A 202 22.93 -22.57 15.27
CA ASP A 202 23.76 -22.47 14.06
C ASP A 202 23.53 -23.74 13.21
N SER A 203 22.57 -23.65 12.27
CA SER A 203 22.09 -24.79 11.48
C SER A 203 23.14 -25.35 10.51
N GLY A 204 24.22 -24.63 10.24
CA GLY A 204 25.16 -24.96 9.18
C GLY A 204 26.62 -25.19 9.60
N ALA A 205 26.95 -25.14 10.91
CA ALA A 205 28.34 -25.14 11.38
C ALA A 205 29.14 -26.42 11.00
N ASP A 206 28.50 -27.58 10.85
CA ASP A 206 29.16 -28.86 10.52
C ASP A 206 28.76 -29.44 9.15
N GLY A 207 28.65 -28.59 8.11
CA GLY A 207 28.19 -29.06 6.80
C GLY A 207 26.68 -29.28 6.71
N GLY A 208 25.90 -28.78 7.67
CA GLY A 208 24.46 -28.91 7.76
C GLY A 208 23.69 -28.19 6.64
N VAL A 209 22.38 -28.33 6.66
CA VAL A 209 21.45 -27.80 5.67
C VAL A 209 20.87 -26.49 6.17
N TYR A 210 20.89 -25.44 5.33
CA TYR A 210 20.33 -24.13 5.63
C TYR A 210 18.87 -24.03 5.18
N ARG A 211 18.06 -23.29 5.94
CA ARG A 211 16.65 -23.06 5.64
C ARG A 211 16.45 -21.72 4.93
N LEU A 212 15.91 -21.80 3.72
CA LEU A 212 15.38 -20.66 2.99
C LEU A 212 13.88 -20.53 3.25
N SER A 213 13.38 -19.31 3.34
CA SER A 213 11.94 -19.08 3.44
C SER A 213 11.46 -18.00 2.48
N VAL A 214 10.26 -18.21 1.94
CA VAL A 214 9.45 -17.20 1.26
C VAL A 214 8.12 -17.13 1.98
N PHE A 215 7.59 -15.93 2.22
CA PHE A 215 6.29 -15.81 2.90
C PHE A 215 5.47 -14.61 2.44
N GLY A 216 4.15 -14.69 2.67
CA GLY A 216 3.15 -13.66 2.35
C GLY A 216 2.14 -14.07 1.30
N PHE A 217 1.51 -13.11 0.65
CA PHE A 217 0.73 -13.35 -0.57
C PHE A 217 1.68 -13.46 -1.77
N LEU A 218 1.61 -14.56 -2.48
CA LEU A 218 2.60 -14.96 -3.48
C LEU A 218 1.99 -14.97 -4.89
N GLY A 219 1.74 -13.76 -5.41
CA GLY A 219 1.38 -13.54 -6.81
C GLY A 219 2.59 -13.64 -7.76
N PRO A 220 2.37 -13.43 -9.07
CA PRO A 220 3.41 -13.54 -10.11
C PRO A 220 4.62 -12.64 -9.83
N ASN A 221 4.40 -11.45 -9.29
CA ASN A 221 5.44 -10.48 -8.95
C ASN A 221 6.39 -10.93 -7.83
N ARG A 222 6.04 -12.01 -7.08
CA ARG A 222 6.91 -12.59 -6.02
C ARG A 222 8.01 -13.52 -6.58
N ARG A 223 8.05 -13.68 -7.88
CA ARG A 223 9.15 -14.31 -8.64
C ARG A 223 9.48 -15.75 -8.24
N LEU A 224 8.52 -16.51 -7.68
CA LEU A 224 8.74 -17.90 -7.30
C LEU A 224 9.31 -18.76 -8.45
N PRO A 225 8.82 -18.68 -9.72
CA PRO A 225 9.38 -19.45 -10.79
C PRO A 225 10.86 -19.16 -11.07
N ALA A 226 11.30 -17.91 -10.90
CA ALA A 226 12.70 -17.53 -11.10
C ALA A 226 13.59 -18.10 -9.97
N LEU A 227 13.16 -17.96 -8.71
CA LEU A 227 13.83 -18.56 -7.55
C LEU A 227 13.99 -20.08 -7.73
N LEU A 228 12.91 -20.79 -8.11
CA LEU A 228 12.95 -22.25 -8.28
C LEU A 228 13.91 -22.67 -9.38
N ARG A 229 13.95 -21.93 -10.53
CA ARG A 229 14.92 -22.20 -11.59
C ARG A 229 16.36 -21.91 -11.15
N ALA A 230 16.59 -20.80 -10.46
CA ALA A 230 17.91 -20.48 -9.91
C ALA A 230 18.40 -21.55 -8.95
N LEU A 231 17.53 -22.03 -8.05
CA LEU A 231 17.86 -23.09 -7.10
C LEU A 231 18.10 -24.44 -7.81
N SER A 232 17.30 -24.80 -8.81
CA SER A 232 17.47 -26.07 -9.55
C SER A 232 18.81 -26.15 -10.29
N ASN A 233 19.32 -25.02 -10.78
CA ASN A 233 20.59 -24.93 -11.49
C ASN A 233 21.79 -24.68 -10.56
N PHE A 234 21.56 -24.50 -9.27
CA PHE A 234 22.64 -24.29 -8.30
C PHE A 234 23.32 -25.62 -7.93
N THR A 235 24.63 -25.71 -8.09
CA THR A 235 25.38 -26.97 -7.89
C THR A 235 25.32 -27.52 -6.47
N GLN A 236 25.26 -26.65 -5.48
CA GLN A 236 25.20 -27.02 -4.07
C GLN A 236 23.78 -26.89 -3.47
N ARG A 237 22.74 -27.07 -4.29
CA ARG A 237 21.33 -26.92 -3.90
C ARG A 237 20.92 -27.81 -2.73
N ASP A 238 21.55 -28.97 -2.58
CA ASP A 238 21.27 -29.93 -1.51
C ASP A 238 21.62 -29.38 -0.10
N ARG A 239 22.43 -28.31 -0.05
CA ARG A 239 22.75 -27.56 1.16
C ARG A 239 21.58 -26.64 1.63
N PHE A 240 20.46 -26.61 0.88
CA PHE A 240 19.32 -25.77 1.20
C PHE A 240 18.02 -26.56 1.28
N ARG A 241 17.10 -26.07 2.14
CA ARG A 241 15.68 -26.43 2.13
C ARG A 241 14.87 -25.16 2.02
N LEU A 242 13.91 -25.13 1.11
CA LEU A 242 13.05 -23.97 0.85
C LEU A 242 11.64 -24.26 1.36
N ASP A 243 11.20 -23.49 2.35
CA ASP A 243 9.83 -23.49 2.84
C ASP A 243 9.08 -22.25 2.29
N ILE A 244 7.90 -22.48 1.71
CA ILE A 244 7.07 -21.43 1.10
C ILE A 244 5.77 -21.32 1.90
N TYR A 245 5.58 -20.18 2.60
CA TYR A 245 4.45 -19.91 3.48
C TYR A 245 3.52 -18.85 2.87
N GLY A 246 2.23 -19.12 2.87
CA GLY A 246 1.21 -18.18 2.43
C GLY A 246 0.37 -18.70 1.26
N THR A 247 -0.52 -17.84 0.76
CA THR A 247 -1.39 -18.16 -0.38
C THR A 247 -0.63 -17.93 -1.68
N ILE A 248 -0.56 -18.94 -2.53
CA ILE A 248 0.13 -18.89 -3.83
C ILE A 248 -0.92 -18.77 -4.94
N GLU A 249 -0.80 -17.74 -5.75
CA GLU A 249 -1.61 -17.62 -6.96
C GLU A 249 -1.15 -18.65 -8.00
N GLY A 250 -2.06 -19.54 -8.43
CA GLY A 250 -1.73 -20.63 -9.33
C GLY A 250 -0.86 -21.70 -8.69
N GLU A 251 -1.09 -22.06 -7.43
CA GLU A 251 -0.31 -23.02 -6.62
C GLU A 251 -0.03 -24.31 -7.36
N GLU A 252 -1.02 -24.88 -8.09
CA GLU A 252 -0.84 -26.10 -8.87
C GLU A 252 0.30 -25.98 -9.91
N LYS A 253 0.43 -24.83 -10.57
CA LYS A 253 1.53 -24.57 -11.52
C LYS A 253 2.88 -24.55 -10.82
N ILE A 254 2.94 -24.07 -9.58
CA ILE A 254 4.17 -24.08 -8.77
C ILE A 254 4.51 -25.51 -8.35
N HIS A 255 3.54 -26.32 -7.91
CA HIS A 255 3.75 -27.75 -7.63
C HIS A 255 4.33 -28.50 -8.84
N GLN A 256 3.73 -28.32 -10.02
CA GLN A 256 4.20 -28.91 -11.27
C GLN A 256 5.61 -28.43 -11.64
N LEU A 257 5.92 -27.16 -11.40
CA LEU A 257 7.27 -26.61 -11.63
C LEU A 257 8.30 -27.23 -10.68
N VAL A 258 8.01 -27.34 -9.40
CA VAL A 258 8.89 -27.99 -8.40
C VAL A 258 9.21 -29.43 -8.82
N ALA A 259 8.20 -30.22 -9.19
CA ALA A 259 8.38 -31.60 -9.65
C ALA A 259 9.24 -31.65 -10.93
N ARG A 260 8.92 -30.83 -11.94
CA ARG A 260 9.66 -30.78 -13.22
C ARG A 260 11.12 -30.39 -13.07
N LEU A 261 11.42 -29.52 -12.10
CA LEU A 261 12.79 -29.08 -11.80
C LEU A 261 13.57 -30.05 -10.88
N GLY A 262 12.96 -31.15 -10.44
CA GLY A 262 13.58 -32.12 -9.52
C GLY A 262 13.89 -31.53 -8.16
N LEU A 263 12.99 -30.69 -7.62
CA LEU A 263 13.14 -29.99 -6.36
C LEU A 263 12.20 -30.53 -5.26
N SER A 264 11.48 -31.64 -5.50
CA SER A 264 10.46 -32.15 -4.56
C SER A 264 11.00 -32.48 -3.17
N ASP A 265 12.28 -32.88 -3.05
CA ASP A 265 12.92 -33.15 -1.77
C ASP A 265 13.52 -31.90 -1.08
N LEU A 266 13.56 -30.77 -1.80
CA LEU A 266 14.18 -29.53 -1.33
C LEU A 266 13.18 -28.43 -1.02
N VAL A 267 11.99 -28.47 -1.64
CA VAL A 267 10.98 -27.41 -1.58
C VAL A 267 9.69 -27.93 -0.98
N THR A 268 9.20 -27.23 0.05
CA THR A 268 7.93 -27.53 0.70
C THR A 268 7.00 -26.33 0.63
N LEU A 269 5.81 -26.53 0.04
CA LEU A 269 4.73 -25.56 0.07
C LEU A 269 3.93 -25.78 1.36
N ARG A 270 4.01 -24.82 2.30
CA ARG A 270 3.37 -24.88 3.61
C ARG A 270 1.95 -24.31 3.61
N GLY A 271 1.58 -23.58 2.56
CA GLY A 271 0.31 -22.88 2.53
C GLY A 271 0.22 -21.74 3.54
N PHE A 272 -1.00 -21.26 3.79
CA PHE A 272 -1.23 -20.25 4.81
C PHE A 272 -1.11 -20.84 6.20
N VAL A 273 -0.30 -20.20 7.05
CA VAL A 273 -0.11 -20.57 8.46
C VAL A 273 -0.54 -19.43 9.37
N ALA A 274 -0.87 -19.73 10.62
CA ALA A 274 -1.15 -18.72 11.64
C ALA A 274 0.11 -17.92 11.98
N GLU A 275 -0.07 -16.73 12.56
CA GLU A 275 1.03 -15.79 12.82
C GLU A 275 2.10 -16.39 13.77
N ASP A 276 1.68 -17.07 14.82
CA ASP A 276 2.57 -17.76 15.75
C ASP A 276 3.40 -18.87 15.07
N GLN A 277 2.78 -19.60 14.13
CA GLN A 277 3.48 -20.62 13.34
C GLN A 277 4.47 -19.99 12.34
N LEU A 278 4.12 -18.85 11.75
CA LEU A 278 5.04 -18.09 10.90
C LEU A 278 6.22 -17.57 11.72
N ASP A 279 5.96 -17.04 12.91
CA ASP A 279 6.99 -16.58 13.83
C ASP A 279 7.98 -17.68 14.18
N ASP A 280 7.50 -18.89 14.49
CA ASP A 280 8.34 -20.05 14.77
C ASP A 280 9.14 -20.48 13.53
N ALA A 281 8.55 -20.41 12.34
CA ALA A 281 9.24 -20.69 11.09
C ALA A 281 10.35 -19.67 10.81
N LEU A 282 10.08 -18.38 11.01
CA LEU A 282 11.07 -17.31 10.83
C LEU A 282 12.25 -17.44 11.79
N ARG A 283 12.00 -17.83 13.05
CA ARG A 283 13.09 -18.13 14.01
C ARG A 283 14.04 -19.23 13.52
N GLN A 284 13.57 -20.16 12.70
CA GLN A 284 14.34 -21.27 12.16
C GLN A 284 14.91 -20.97 10.75
N THR A 285 14.56 -19.83 10.14
CA THR A 285 14.99 -19.48 8.79
C THR A 285 16.40 -18.91 8.79
N ASP A 286 17.26 -19.31 7.86
CA ASP A 286 18.63 -18.82 7.72
C ASP A 286 18.74 -17.66 6.75
N LEU A 287 17.96 -17.66 5.69
CA LEU A 287 17.91 -16.62 4.68
C LEU A 287 16.50 -16.52 4.11
N VAL A 288 15.96 -15.33 4.08
CA VAL A 288 14.66 -15.06 3.45
C VAL A 288 14.86 -14.66 1.99
N VAL A 289 14.00 -15.16 1.11
CA VAL A 289 13.94 -14.69 -0.28
C VAL A 289 12.66 -13.87 -0.46
N ASN A 290 12.79 -12.55 -0.45
CA ASN A 290 11.68 -11.59 -0.50
C ASN A 290 11.69 -10.80 -1.81
N MET A 291 11.68 -11.53 -2.93
CA MET A 291 11.70 -10.96 -4.27
C MET A 291 10.39 -10.27 -4.62
N ARG A 292 10.48 -9.19 -5.44
CA ARG A 292 9.31 -8.49 -5.93
C ARG A 292 9.60 -7.74 -7.24
N TYR A 293 9.03 -8.22 -8.35
CA TYR A 293 9.16 -7.57 -9.66
C TYR A 293 8.03 -7.97 -10.62
N PRO A 294 7.33 -6.99 -11.24
CA PRO A 294 7.42 -5.56 -10.95
C PRO A 294 6.83 -5.21 -9.57
N SER A 295 7.26 -4.07 -9.01
CA SER A 295 6.67 -3.52 -7.77
C SER A 295 5.46 -2.66 -8.09
N MET A 296 4.47 -2.65 -7.18
CA MET A 296 3.34 -1.72 -7.19
C MET A 296 3.64 -0.43 -6.42
N GLY A 297 4.90 -0.23 -6.00
CA GLY A 297 5.36 0.96 -5.28
C GLY A 297 5.11 0.91 -3.76
N GLU A 298 4.73 -0.24 -3.26
CA GLU A 298 4.48 -0.49 -1.84
C GLU A 298 5.78 -0.57 -1.02
N ALA A 299 5.73 -0.10 0.23
CA ALA A 299 6.71 -0.48 1.24
C ALA A 299 6.45 -1.91 1.70
N SER A 300 7.49 -2.70 1.85
CA SER A 300 7.34 -4.14 2.13
C SER A 300 7.22 -4.43 3.62
N ALA A 301 6.01 -4.63 4.11
CA ALA A 301 5.78 -5.08 5.48
C ALA A 301 6.45 -6.44 5.77
N SER A 302 6.51 -7.36 4.79
CA SER A 302 7.24 -8.62 4.94
C SER A 302 8.74 -8.41 5.11
N GLN A 303 9.33 -7.39 4.49
CA GLN A 303 10.75 -7.06 4.73
C GLN A 303 10.97 -6.50 6.12
N LEU A 304 10.09 -5.61 6.58
CA LEU A 304 10.15 -5.08 7.94
C LEU A 304 10.00 -6.21 8.96
N HIS A 305 9.13 -7.19 8.69
CA HIS A 305 8.97 -8.37 9.51
C HIS A 305 10.24 -9.25 9.54
N CYS A 306 10.91 -9.48 8.39
CA CYS A 306 12.22 -10.15 8.37
C CYS A 306 13.22 -9.49 9.30
N TRP A 307 13.31 -8.17 9.25
CA TRP A 307 14.25 -7.41 10.08
C TRP A 307 13.92 -7.45 11.57
N GLN A 308 12.65 -7.60 11.95
CA GLN A 308 12.27 -7.81 13.36
C GLN A 308 12.88 -9.09 13.96
N TYR A 309 13.18 -10.08 13.09
CA TYR A 309 13.87 -11.33 13.46
C TYR A 309 15.38 -11.30 13.17
N ALA A 310 15.96 -10.14 12.84
CA ALA A 310 17.34 -10.01 12.40
C ALA A 310 17.70 -10.96 11.24
N LEU A 311 16.73 -11.24 10.34
CA LEU A 311 16.92 -12.16 9.22
C LEU A 311 17.56 -11.46 8.03
N PRO A 312 18.61 -12.04 7.43
CA PRO A 312 19.09 -11.62 6.13
C PRO A 312 18.03 -11.91 5.07
N ALA A 313 17.92 -11.02 4.08
CA ALA A 313 16.97 -11.18 3.00
C ALA A 313 17.60 -10.88 1.63
N LEU A 314 17.26 -11.70 0.63
CA LEU A 314 17.45 -11.36 -0.77
C LEU A 314 16.24 -10.55 -1.23
N VAL A 315 16.47 -9.40 -1.82
CA VAL A 315 15.40 -8.51 -2.30
C VAL A 315 15.70 -8.03 -3.71
N THR A 316 14.69 -7.84 -4.53
CA THR A 316 14.87 -7.25 -5.86
C THR A 316 15.18 -5.76 -5.72
N ARG A 317 16.22 -5.27 -6.40
CA ARG A 317 16.57 -3.84 -6.43
C ARG A 317 15.56 -3.10 -7.31
N THR A 318 14.48 -2.64 -6.71
CA THR A 318 13.40 -1.94 -7.40
C THR A 318 12.55 -1.13 -6.43
N ALA A 319 12.03 0.01 -6.86
CA ALA A 319 11.07 0.86 -6.14
C ALA A 319 11.49 1.11 -4.68
N TRP A 320 10.62 0.83 -3.69
CA TRP A 320 10.93 1.02 -2.28
C TRP A 320 12.20 0.30 -1.82
N TYR A 321 12.50 -0.90 -2.35
CA TYR A 321 13.71 -1.62 -1.96
C TYR A 321 15.00 -0.89 -2.35
N GLU A 322 14.98 -0.03 -3.39
CA GLU A 322 16.14 0.79 -3.77
C GLU A 322 16.51 1.84 -2.73
N THR A 323 15.56 2.21 -1.86
CA THR A 323 15.80 3.18 -0.78
C THR A 323 16.44 2.55 0.47
N LEU A 324 16.54 1.22 0.52
CA LEU A 324 17.08 0.52 1.67
C LEU A 324 18.61 0.66 1.75
N PRO A 325 19.18 0.79 2.98
CA PRO A 325 20.63 0.83 3.14
C PRO A 325 21.31 -0.44 2.62
N GLU A 326 22.37 -0.30 1.85
CA GLU A 326 23.13 -1.39 1.21
C GLU A 326 23.60 -2.49 2.18
N ASN A 327 23.77 -2.13 3.44
CA ASN A 327 24.25 -3.05 4.48
C ASN A 327 23.12 -3.75 5.28
N THR A 328 21.87 -3.70 4.79
CA THR A 328 20.70 -4.30 5.48
C THR A 328 20.04 -5.43 4.72
N VAL A 329 20.32 -5.56 3.43
CA VAL A 329 19.76 -6.59 2.54
C VAL A 329 20.77 -7.02 1.49
N ALA A 330 20.54 -8.15 0.84
CA ALA A 330 21.29 -8.59 -0.33
C ALA A 330 20.45 -8.32 -1.59
N PHE A 331 20.93 -7.43 -2.46
CA PHE A 331 20.21 -6.99 -3.63
C PHE A 331 20.37 -7.93 -4.82
N VAL A 332 19.25 -8.24 -5.46
CA VAL A 332 19.15 -8.99 -6.71
C VAL A 332 18.68 -8.03 -7.80
N ARG A 333 19.43 -7.93 -8.89
CA ARG A 333 19.07 -7.09 -10.04
C ARG A 333 17.97 -7.77 -10.87
N PRO A 334 16.92 -7.08 -11.28
CA PRO A 334 15.83 -7.67 -12.07
C PRO A 334 16.30 -8.33 -13.37
N GLU A 335 17.31 -7.73 -14.04
CA GLU A 335 17.84 -8.19 -15.33
C GLU A 335 18.75 -9.44 -15.20
N TYR A 336 19.29 -9.69 -14.00
CA TYR A 336 20.23 -10.78 -13.70
C TYR A 336 19.75 -11.65 -12.55
N GLU A 337 18.44 -11.83 -12.46
CA GLU A 337 17.75 -12.41 -11.31
C GLU A 337 18.30 -13.81 -10.92
N ALA A 338 18.44 -14.70 -11.92
CA ALA A 338 18.93 -16.06 -11.66
C ALA A 338 20.39 -16.09 -11.25
N GLU A 339 21.24 -15.33 -11.91
CA GLU A 339 22.69 -15.21 -11.67
C GLU A 339 22.95 -14.62 -10.28
N ASP A 340 22.24 -13.54 -9.93
CA ASP A 340 22.41 -12.88 -8.63
C ASP A 340 21.92 -13.77 -7.49
N ILE A 341 20.78 -14.48 -7.64
CA ILE A 341 20.30 -15.44 -6.64
C ILE A 341 21.37 -16.53 -6.42
N GLN A 342 21.93 -17.14 -7.48
CA GLN A 342 22.96 -18.16 -7.37
C GLN A 342 24.25 -17.62 -6.72
N ALA A 343 24.66 -16.40 -7.10
CA ALA A 343 25.81 -15.74 -6.50
C ALA A 343 25.62 -15.50 -4.98
N HIS A 344 24.42 -15.09 -4.58
CA HIS A 344 24.10 -14.92 -3.17
C HIS A 344 24.02 -16.24 -2.41
N LEU A 345 23.47 -17.32 -3.00
CA LEU A 345 23.48 -18.64 -2.38
C LEU A 345 24.92 -19.16 -2.20
N ALA A 346 25.79 -18.99 -3.20
CA ALA A 346 27.21 -19.34 -3.10
C ALA A 346 27.93 -18.47 -2.04
N GLY A 347 27.70 -17.18 -2.04
CA GLY A 347 28.26 -16.24 -1.07
C GLY A 347 27.80 -16.54 0.35
N PHE A 348 26.53 -16.92 0.52
CA PHE A 348 25.99 -17.34 1.83
C PHE A 348 26.67 -18.61 2.36
N LEU A 349 26.89 -19.62 1.50
CA LEU A 349 27.63 -20.84 1.89
C LEU A 349 29.09 -20.56 2.24
N ALA A 350 29.71 -19.59 1.57
CA ALA A 350 31.11 -19.23 1.80
C ALA A 350 31.29 -18.41 3.11
N ASP A 351 30.36 -17.52 3.41
CA ASP A 351 30.39 -16.65 4.60
C ASP A 351 28.97 -16.35 5.10
N PRO A 352 28.35 -17.26 5.85
CA PRO A 352 27.02 -17.04 6.42
C PRO A 352 26.96 -15.84 7.37
N GLU A 353 28.08 -15.54 8.06
CA GLU A 353 28.13 -14.46 9.04
C GLU A 353 27.99 -13.07 8.41
N LYS A 354 28.56 -12.89 7.23
CA LYS A 354 28.35 -11.67 6.43
C LYS A 354 26.86 -11.41 6.19
N TYR A 355 26.08 -12.42 5.87
CA TYR A 355 24.63 -12.29 5.66
C TYR A 355 23.88 -12.06 6.97
N ARG A 356 24.26 -12.75 8.05
CA ARG A 356 23.68 -12.51 9.37
C ARG A 356 23.87 -11.05 9.82
N GLU A 357 25.01 -10.45 9.46
CA GLU A 357 25.24 -9.01 9.75
C GLU A 357 24.28 -8.11 9.00
N LEU A 358 23.89 -8.42 7.73
CA LEU A 358 22.84 -7.70 7.03
C LEU A 358 21.52 -7.72 7.83
N GLY A 359 21.13 -8.90 8.35
CA GLY A 359 19.93 -9.05 9.18
C GLY A 359 19.98 -8.21 10.46
N ARG A 360 21.13 -8.23 11.19
CA ARG A 360 21.32 -7.40 12.39
C ARG A 360 21.30 -5.89 12.10
N ASN A 361 21.84 -5.49 10.96
CA ASN A 361 21.76 -4.10 10.50
C ASN A 361 20.31 -3.74 10.19
N GLY A 362 19.57 -4.63 9.53
CA GLY A 362 18.13 -4.48 9.27
C GLY A 362 17.32 -4.36 10.56
N GLU A 363 17.60 -5.19 11.59
CA GLU A 363 16.95 -5.07 12.90
C GLU A 363 17.20 -3.70 13.54
N ARG A 364 18.43 -3.19 13.50
CA ARG A 364 18.75 -1.85 13.99
C ARG A 364 18.02 -0.75 13.19
N HIS A 365 17.89 -0.95 11.88
CA HIS A 365 17.20 -0.03 10.99
C HIS A 365 15.69 0.02 11.27
N VAL A 366 15.02 -1.14 11.37
CA VAL A 366 13.56 -1.19 11.63
C VAL A 366 13.23 -0.62 13.00
N LYS A 367 14.01 -0.91 14.03
CA LYS A 367 13.81 -0.36 15.39
C LYS A 367 13.94 1.15 15.44
N ARG A 368 14.83 1.74 14.63
CA ARG A 368 15.06 3.19 14.61
C ARG A 368 14.03 3.95 13.78
N ASN A 369 13.64 3.39 12.64
CA ASN A 369 12.93 4.15 11.61
C ASN A 369 11.47 3.73 11.39
N HIS A 370 11.07 2.58 11.92
CA HIS A 370 9.75 1.97 11.62
C HIS A 370 8.93 1.69 12.89
N SER A 371 9.09 2.52 13.92
CA SER A 371 8.30 2.42 15.15
C SER A 371 6.84 2.78 14.89
N VAL A 372 5.91 1.92 15.33
CA VAL A 372 4.48 2.21 15.27
C VAL A 372 4.07 3.37 16.18
N ASP A 373 4.80 3.61 17.29
CA ASP A 373 4.59 4.77 18.17
C ASP A 373 4.89 6.08 17.42
N ALA A 374 6.07 6.15 16.78
CA ALA A 374 6.45 7.31 15.97
C ALA A 374 5.49 7.52 14.79
N TYR A 375 5.00 6.44 14.20
CA TYR A 375 3.99 6.51 13.16
C TYR A 375 2.66 7.09 13.68
N ALA A 376 2.20 6.66 14.87
CA ALA A 376 1.02 7.21 15.51
C ALA A 376 1.17 8.71 15.80
N ASP A 377 2.34 9.15 16.29
CA ASP A 377 2.64 10.56 16.53
C ASP A 377 2.61 11.38 15.24
N SER A 378 3.19 10.85 14.17
CA SER A 378 3.17 11.51 12.85
C SER A 378 1.75 11.64 12.29
N LEU A 379 0.87 10.67 12.51
CA LEU A 379 -0.55 10.79 12.12
C LEU A 379 -1.27 11.91 12.91
N LEU A 380 -0.95 12.09 14.18
CA LEU A 380 -1.50 13.19 15.01
C LEU A 380 -0.97 14.55 14.55
N GLU A 381 0.29 14.65 14.16
CA GLU A 381 0.86 15.86 13.54
C GLU A 381 0.15 16.20 12.23
N VAL A 382 -0.13 15.19 11.39
CA VAL A 382 -0.95 15.38 10.18
C VAL A 382 -2.36 15.85 10.55
N ALA A 383 -3.00 15.23 11.55
CA ALA A 383 -4.33 15.61 12.01
C ALA A 383 -4.39 17.08 12.45
N ALA A 384 -3.39 17.57 13.17
CA ALA A 384 -3.29 18.97 13.60
C ALA A 384 -3.19 19.96 12.41
N ARG A 385 -2.68 19.53 11.26
CA ARG A 385 -2.50 20.34 10.06
C ARG A 385 -3.66 20.25 9.06
N VAL A 386 -4.68 19.45 9.34
CA VAL A 386 -5.84 19.25 8.43
C VAL A 386 -6.49 20.58 8.00
N PRO A 387 -6.66 21.61 8.86
CA PRO A 387 -7.22 22.89 8.40
C PRO A 387 -6.46 23.55 7.26
N GLU A 388 -5.14 23.42 7.22
CA GLU A 388 -4.30 23.94 6.10
C GLU A 388 -4.60 23.20 4.80
N PHE A 389 -4.75 21.88 4.86
CA PHE A 389 -5.05 21.05 3.69
C PHE A 389 -6.48 21.24 3.20
N GLN A 390 -7.44 21.44 4.12
CA GLN A 390 -8.83 21.77 3.78
C GLN A 390 -8.93 23.07 3.00
N ALA A 391 -8.25 24.11 3.44
CA ALA A 391 -8.23 25.40 2.73
C ALA A 391 -7.72 25.25 1.29
N ARG A 392 -6.60 24.53 1.12
CA ARG A 392 -6.02 24.24 -0.22
C ARG A 392 -6.97 23.39 -1.08
N TRP A 393 -7.60 22.38 -0.48
CA TRP A 393 -8.55 21.53 -1.18
C TRP A 393 -9.78 22.32 -1.66
N ILE A 394 -10.35 23.19 -0.79
CA ILE A 394 -11.47 24.06 -1.14
C ILE A 394 -11.10 24.95 -2.33
N ALA A 395 -9.92 25.60 -2.30
CA ALA A 395 -9.45 26.43 -3.41
C ALA A 395 -9.37 25.64 -4.72
N ARG A 396 -8.80 24.45 -4.66
CA ARG A 396 -8.65 23.54 -5.82
C ARG A 396 -10.02 23.06 -6.35
N ASP A 397 -10.93 22.67 -5.45
CA ASP A 397 -12.27 22.20 -5.84
C ASP A 397 -13.10 23.32 -6.48
N LEU A 398 -13.04 24.54 -5.92
CA LEU A 398 -13.66 25.72 -6.51
C LEU A 398 -13.07 26.04 -7.88
N ALA A 399 -11.73 26.05 -8.01
CA ALA A 399 -11.08 26.30 -9.30
C ALA A 399 -11.47 25.26 -10.35
N ARG A 400 -11.50 23.98 -9.98
CA ARG A 400 -11.90 22.88 -10.87
C ARG A 400 -13.35 23.01 -11.34
N ARG A 401 -14.29 23.29 -10.42
CA ARG A 401 -15.72 23.45 -10.74
C ARG A 401 -15.96 24.68 -11.61
N THR A 402 -15.31 25.78 -11.28
CA THR A 402 -15.38 27.00 -12.06
C THR A 402 -14.80 26.80 -13.47
N GLY A 403 -13.62 26.15 -13.56
CA GLY A 403 -13.02 25.80 -14.83
C GLY A 403 -13.90 24.91 -15.70
N ALA A 404 -14.56 23.89 -15.11
CA ALA A 404 -15.52 23.05 -15.81
C ALA A 404 -16.75 23.84 -16.32
N THR A 405 -17.23 24.80 -15.52
CA THR A 405 -18.32 25.68 -15.94
C THR A 405 -17.89 26.61 -17.08
N LEU A 406 -16.71 27.22 -16.96
CA LEU A 406 -16.18 28.14 -17.97
C LEU A 406 -15.84 27.41 -19.28
N SER A 407 -15.36 26.17 -19.23
CA SER A 407 -15.07 25.40 -20.44
C SER A 407 -16.31 25.05 -21.27
N ALA A 408 -17.49 25.15 -20.68
CA ALA A 408 -18.78 25.03 -21.42
C ALA A 408 -19.20 26.33 -22.13
N TRP A 409 -18.54 27.46 -21.86
CA TRP A 409 -18.80 28.72 -22.53
C TRP A 409 -18.07 28.77 -23.88
N HIS A 410 -18.71 29.42 -24.87
CA HIS A 410 -18.18 29.46 -26.23
C HIS A 410 -17.35 30.74 -26.50
N ASP A 411 -17.34 31.69 -25.56
CA ASP A 411 -16.65 32.98 -25.70
C ASP A 411 -15.36 33.01 -24.86
N SER A 412 -14.24 32.78 -25.52
CA SER A 412 -12.91 32.79 -24.86
C SER A 412 -12.53 34.19 -24.34
N SER A 413 -13.00 35.28 -24.96
CA SER A 413 -12.65 36.63 -24.54
C SER A 413 -13.29 36.99 -23.19
N THR A 414 -14.54 36.59 -22.98
CA THR A 414 -15.24 36.74 -21.70
C THR A 414 -14.59 35.85 -20.62
N ILE A 415 -14.17 34.63 -20.96
CA ILE A 415 -13.45 33.73 -20.02
C ILE A 415 -12.17 34.40 -19.55
N ASP A 416 -11.32 34.85 -20.47
CA ASP A 416 -10.03 35.48 -20.15
C ASP A 416 -10.17 36.73 -19.29
N ALA A 417 -11.22 37.53 -19.52
CA ALA A 417 -11.52 38.72 -18.74
C ALA A 417 -11.99 38.41 -17.31
N CYS A 418 -12.69 37.28 -17.09
CA CYS A 418 -13.23 36.87 -15.79
C CYS A 418 -12.22 36.10 -14.92
N LEU A 419 -11.28 35.35 -15.52
CA LEU A 419 -10.36 34.46 -14.80
C LEU A 419 -9.57 35.15 -13.67
N PRO A 420 -8.96 36.35 -13.86
CA PRO A 420 -8.20 37.00 -12.79
C PRO A 420 -9.06 37.35 -11.57
N ARG A 421 -10.30 37.83 -11.83
CA ARG A 421 -11.25 38.17 -10.76
C ARG A 421 -11.71 36.93 -10.00
N ILE A 422 -12.05 35.85 -10.70
CA ILE A 422 -12.43 34.57 -10.10
C ILE A 422 -11.29 34.01 -9.23
N ALA A 423 -10.06 34.06 -9.73
CA ALA A 423 -8.88 33.60 -8.99
C ALA A 423 -8.66 34.44 -7.70
N GLU A 424 -8.93 35.76 -7.76
CA GLU A 424 -8.83 36.61 -6.57
C GLU A 424 -9.91 36.33 -5.54
N GLU A 425 -11.16 36.14 -5.98
CA GLU A 425 -12.27 35.77 -5.10
C GLU A 425 -12.02 34.43 -4.41
N ILE A 426 -11.54 33.41 -5.15
CA ILE A 426 -11.16 32.11 -4.55
C ILE A 426 -10.07 32.30 -3.50
N ARG A 427 -9.02 33.10 -3.79
CA ARG A 427 -7.96 33.40 -2.82
C ARG A 427 -8.49 34.07 -1.57
N THR A 428 -9.36 35.04 -1.73
CA THR A 428 -9.96 35.81 -0.62
C THR A 428 -10.84 34.92 0.26
N LEU A 429 -11.68 34.05 -0.34
CA LEU A 429 -12.51 33.10 0.40
C LEU A 429 -11.67 32.12 1.23
N VAL A 430 -10.56 31.64 0.68
CA VAL A 430 -9.67 30.70 1.38
C VAL A 430 -8.85 31.40 2.46
N ALA A 431 -8.36 32.63 2.21
CA ALA A 431 -7.58 33.40 3.18
C ALA A 431 -8.43 33.98 4.32
N GLY A 432 -9.68 34.34 4.05
CA GLY A 432 -10.59 34.97 5.03
C GLY A 432 -11.20 34.01 6.05
N ASN A 433 -11.05 32.69 5.90
CA ASN A 433 -11.64 31.72 6.81
C ASN A 433 -10.73 30.50 7.07
N PRO A 434 -9.64 30.65 7.84
CA PRO A 434 -8.75 29.54 8.15
C PRO A 434 -9.36 28.45 9.02
N SER A 435 -10.58 28.65 9.56
CA SER A 435 -11.14 27.75 10.57
C SER A 435 -12.60 27.29 10.33
N GLY A 436 -13.17 27.43 9.12
CA GLY A 436 -14.51 26.89 9.00
C GLY A 436 -15.43 27.33 7.87
N VAL A 437 -15.08 27.05 6.64
CA VAL A 437 -16.12 27.01 5.59
C VAL A 437 -16.82 25.65 5.64
N SER A 438 -18.02 25.59 6.24
CA SER A 438 -18.86 24.41 6.20
C SER A 438 -19.36 24.16 4.77
N ARG A 439 -19.49 22.91 4.35
CA ARG A 439 -20.05 22.49 3.03
C ARG A 439 -21.43 23.14 2.74
N SER A 440 -22.20 23.43 3.77
CA SER A 440 -23.51 24.10 3.66
C SER A 440 -23.41 25.54 3.14
N GLN A 441 -22.35 26.26 3.44
CA GLN A 441 -22.15 27.64 2.94
C GLN A 441 -21.71 27.66 1.46
N VAL A 442 -20.89 26.68 1.03
CA VAL A 442 -20.48 26.55 -0.37
C VAL A 442 -21.66 26.17 -1.28
N ALA A 443 -22.56 25.30 -0.79
CA ALA A 443 -23.76 24.93 -1.53
C ALA A 443 -24.76 26.11 -1.67
N ALA A 444 -24.88 26.97 -0.67
CA ALA A 444 -25.74 28.15 -0.71
C ALA A 444 -25.26 29.17 -1.75
N THR A 445 -23.93 29.42 -1.80
CA THR A 445 -23.34 30.38 -2.76
C THR A 445 -23.44 29.89 -4.20
N SER A 446 -23.33 28.57 -4.42
CA SER A 446 -23.52 27.97 -5.77
C SER A 446 -24.96 28.09 -6.28
N THR A 447 -25.95 28.07 -5.38
CA THR A 447 -27.37 28.16 -5.71
C THR A 447 -27.80 29.62 -5.97
N GLU A 448 -27.15 30.58 -5.34
CA GLU A 448 -27.40 32.01 -5.60
C GLU A 448 -26.79 32.48 -6.94
N LEU A 449 -25.59 32.01 -7.26
CA LEU A 449 -24.95 32.31 -8.57
C LEU A 449 -25.68 31.67 -9.75
N ALA A 450 -26.33 30.53 -9.55
CA ALA A 450 -27.15 29.87 -10.57
C ALA A 450 -28.54 30.52 -10.77
N LYS A 451 -28.97 31.42 -9.86
CA LYS A 451 -30.26 32.16 -9.97
C LYS A 451 -30.13 33.58 -10.50
N SER A 452 -28.89 34.07 -10.70
CA SER A 452 -28.60 35.42 -11.17
C SER A 452 -28.03 35.49 -12.58
N GLY A 453 -28.05 34.36 -13.32
CA GLY A 453 -27.64 34.26 -14.72
C GLY A 453 -28.77 33.92 -15.65
#